data_87c76a749ffd32e1480e6ed092fd366a
#
_entry.id   87c76a749ffd32e1480e6ed092fd366a
#
_cell.length_a   1.000
_cell.length_b   1.000
_cell.length_c   1.000
_cell.angle_alpha   90.00
_cell.angle_beta   90.00
_cell.angle_gamma   90.00
#
_symmetry.space_group_name_H-M   'P 1'
#
loop_
_entity.id
_entity.type
_entity.pdbx_description
1 polymer ?
#
loop_
_entity_poly.entity_id
_entity_poly.type
_entity_poly.pdbx_seq_one_letter_code
_entity_poly.pdbx_strand_id
1 'polypeptide(L)'
;RDSTRLPSVFWQAIKNNAKTGYSTLIEGDSSIHIIKLAGERDGVKAKLAGAPVEQTHVRHILMFASDLMPEAQVVRRLNDIKQRVQKGEADFATFARLNSADASATRGGDLGWLLPGDTVPEFEAAMKNLKPGEISDPVHSPFGYHLIQVVERRTQVADATRSRLAARQALREKKLAEAVATWQRELHDKAYVDIRRDNL
;
A
#
# COMPACT_ATOMS: atom_id res chain seq x y z
N ARG A 1 10.97 -16.35 20.45
CA ARG A 1 9.83 -17.14 20.01
C ARG A 1 8.56 -16.63 20.66
N ASP A 2 7.42 -16.84 20.05
CA ASP A 2 6.10 -16.46 20.53
C ASP A 2 5.71 -17.34 21.73
N SER A 3 4.98 -16.80 22.71
CA SER A 3 4.49 -17.51 23.90
C SER A 3 3.70 -18.79 23.57
N THR A 4 3.06 -18.84 22.40
CA THR A 4 2.27 -19.99 21.91
C THR A 4 3.13 -21.13 21.34
N ARG A 5 4.42 -20.88 21.12
CA ARG A 5 5.40 -21.83 20.54
C ARG A 5 6.45 -22.31 21.52
N LEU A 6 6.31 -21.96 22.81
CA LEU A 6 7.15 -22.41 23.90
C LEU A 6 6.34 -23.37 24.78
N PRO A 7 6.94 -24.47 25.27
CA PRO A 7 6.34 -25.27 26.30
C PRO A 7 5.98 -24.40 27.52
N SER A 8 4.86 -24.72 28.16
CA SER A 8 4.31 -23.92 29.26
C SER A 8 5.29 -23.69 30.42
N VAL A 9 6.11 -24.70 30.71
CA VAL A 9 7.16 -24.65 31.77
C VAL A 9 8.19 -23.55 31.46
N PHE A 10 8.63 -23.44 30.21
CA PHE A 10 9.58 -22.41 29.79
C PHE A 10 8.98 -21.02 29.81
N TRP A 11 7.73 -20.90 29.39
CA TRP A 11 7.03 -19.61 29.39
C TRP A 11 6.80 -19.09 30.82
N GLN A 12 6.37 -19.96 31.74
CA GLN A 12 6.18 -19.60 33.14
C GLN A 12 7.48 -19.15 33.80
N ALA A 13 8.59 -19.87 33.57
CA ALA A 13 9.88 -19.51 34.12
C ALA A 13 10.40 -18.16 33.59
N ILE A 14 10.20 -17.88 32.30
CA ILE A 14 10.55 -16.57 31.70
C ILE A 14 9.70 -15.48 32.32
N LYS A 15 8.39 -15.70 32.49
CA LYS A 15 7.47 -14.70 33.04
C LYS A 15 7.76 -14.36 34.50
N ASN A 16 8.15 -15.35 35.29
CA ASN A 16 8.28 -15.17 36.73
C ASN A 16 9.69 -14.72 37.17
N ASN A 17 10.75 -15.09 36.46
CA ASN A 17 12.10 -14.96 36.95
C ASN A 17 13.14 -14.41 35.98
N ALA A 18 12.83 -14.19 34.70
CA ALA A 18 13.84 -13.82 33.74
C ALA A 18 13.99 -12.30 33.60
N LYS A 19 15.15 -11.78 33.98
CA LYS A 19 15.62 -10.46 33.54
C LYS A 19 16.40 -10.61 32.24
N THR A 20 16.24 -9.67 31.30
CA THR A 20 17.02 -9.64 30.07
C THR A 20 18.52 -9.74 30.33
N GLY A 21 19.18 -10.65 29.65
CA GLY A 21 20.61 -10.90 29.81
C GLY A 21 20.98 -11.99 30.82
N TYR A 22 20.06 -12.40 31.67
CA TYR A 22 20.32 -13.43 32.71
C TYR A 22 19.86 -14.81 32.27
N SER A 23 20.52 -15.85 32.79
CA SER A 23 20.14 -17.25 32.57
C SER A 23 19.33 -17.76 33.75
N THR A 24 18.27 -18.52 33.48
CA THR A 24 17.45 -19.18 34.49
C THR A 24 17.51 -20.67 34.28
N LEU A 25 17.65 -21.42 35.37
CA LEU A 25 17.69 -22.88 35.38
C LEU A 25 16.26 -23.39 35.61
N ILE A 26 15.85 -24.36 34.82
CA ILE A 26 14.52 -24.98 34.89
C ILE A 26 14.70 -26.49 34.95
N GLU A 27 14.16 -27.08 35.99
CA GLU A 27 14.08 -28.53 36.15
C GLU A 27 12.81 -29.05 35.51
N GLY A 28 12.95 -29.98 34.58
CA GLY A 28 11.87 -30.77 34.02
C GLY A 28 11.88 -32.21 34.54
N ASP A 29 10.89 -33.01 34.21
CA ASP A 29 10.67 -34.36 34.74
C ASP A 29 11.88 -35.31 34.53
N SER A 30 12.69 -35.08 33.50
CA SER A 30 13.87 -35.90 33.15
C SER A 30 15.05 -35.10 32.61
N SER A 31 15.01 -33.76 32.70
CA SER A 31 16.07 -32.92 32.16
C SER A 31 16.16 -31.56 32.85
N ILE A 32 17.37 -31.00 32.89
CA ILE A 32 17.63 -29.66 33.37
C ILE A 32 17.88 -28.74 32.18
N HIS A 33 17.17 -27.62 32.14
CA HIS A 33 17.31 -26.66 31.04
C HIS A 33 17.85 -25.32 31.57
N ILE A 34 18.79 -24.75 30.85
CA ILE A 34 19.26 -23.40 31.07
C ILE A 34 18.69 -22.48 30.00
N ILE A 35 17.88 -21.53 30.39
CA ILE A 35 17.25 -20.57 29.48
C ILE A 35 17.83 -19.19 29.74
N LYS A 36 18.27 -18.52 28.70
CA LYS A 36 18.71 -17.13 28.72
C LYS A 36 17.72 -16.26 27.94
N LEU A 37 17.16 -15.25 28.62
CA LEU A 37 16.38 -14.22 27.95
C LEU A 37 17.36 -13.23 27.29
N ALA A 38 17.57 -13.34 25.98
CA ALA A 38 18.48 -12.49 25.23
C ALA A 38 17.93 -11.07 25.01
N GLY A 39 16.61 -10.92 25.03
CA GLY A 39 15.93 -9.65 24.89
C GLY A 39 14.43 -9.85 24.69
N GLU A 40 13.69 -8.84 25.04
CA GLU A 40 12.27 -8.70 24.70
C GLU A 40 12.15 -7.72 23.54
N ARG A 41 11.32 -8.07 22.59
CA ARG A 41 10.88 -7.12 21.57
C ARG A 41 9.39 -7.26 21.42
N ASP A 42 8.75 -6.13 21.35
CA ASP A 42 7.33 -6.11 21.00
C ASP A 42 7.12 -6.95 19.76
N GLY A 43 6.23 -7.92 19.90
CA GLY A 43 5.91 -8.81 18.78
C GLY A 43 5.46 -7.99 17.59
N VAL A 44 5.57 -8.59 16.43
CA VAL A 44 5.16 -8.00 15.13
C VAL A 44 3.75 -7.38 15.19
N LYS A 45 2.92 -7.75 16.16
CA LYS A 45 1.63 -7.11 16.44
C LYS A 45 1.74 -5.63 16.84
N ALA A 46 2.76 -5.22 17.58
CA ALA A 46 2.93 -3.82 17.99
C ALA A 46 3.49 -2.96 16.84
N LYS A 47 4.28 -3.55 15.94
CA LYS A 47 4.75 -2.87 14.71
C LYS A 47 3.72 -2.89 13.56
N LEU A 48 2.74 -3.81 13.63
CA LEU A 48 1.65 -3.95 12.65
C LEU A 48 0.32 -3.35 13.17
N ALA A 49 0.23 -2.95 14.44
CA ALA A 49 -0.73 -1.96 14.89
C ALA A 49 -0.27 -0.63 14.27
N GLY A 50 -0.65 -0.46 13.01
CA GLY A 50 -0.06 0.49 12.11
C GLY A 50 -0.16 1.90 12.66
N ALA A 51 0.83 2.70 12.37
CA ALA A 51 0.70 4.14 12.45
C ALA A 51 -0.66 4.53 11.83
N PRO A 52 -1.38 5.48 12.44
CA PRO A 52 -2.63 5.96 11.88
C PRO A 52 -2.37 6.38 10.44
N VAL A 53 -3.08 5.76 9.50
CA VAL A 53 -2.96 6.05 8.08
C VAL A 53 -4.15 6.91 7.68
N GLU A 54 -3.86 8.02 7.02
CA GLU A 54 -4.90 8.86 6.44
C GLU A 54 -5.50 8.14 5.23
N GLN A 55 -6.82 7.98 5.24
CA GLN A 55 -7.61 7.51 4.12
C GLN A 55 -8.36 8.68 3.52
N THR A 56 -8.42 8.73 2.20
CA THR A 56 -9.14 9.78 1.47
C THR A 56 -10.27 9.14 0.68
N HIS A 57 -11.49 9.61 0.89
CA HIS A 57 -12.65 9.24 0.08
C HIS A 57 -12.70 10.15 -1.14
N VAL A 58 -12.66 9.57 -2.33
CA VAL A 58 -12.60 10.33 -3.58
C VAL A 58 -13.63 9.88 -4.60
N ARG A 59 -14.00 10.81 -5.46
CA ARG A 59 -14.69 10.59 -6.71
C ARG A 59 -13.84 11.07 -7.86
N HIS A 60 -13.97 10.44 -9.03
CA HIS A 60 -13.26 10.91 -10.21
C HIS A 60 -14.10 10.79 -11.50
N ILE A 61 -13.69 11.55 -12.49
CA ILE A 61 -14.16 11.46 -13.87
C ILE A 61 -12.94 11.17 -14.73
N LEU A 62 -12.97 10.08 -15.49
CA LEU A 62 -11.91 9.72 -16.43
C LEU A 62 -12.38 10.00 -17.84
N MET A 63 -11.55 10.66 -18.64
CA MET A 63 -11.78 10.87 -20.07
C MET A 63 -10.52 10.51 -20.86
N PHE A 64 -10.72 9.90 -22.03
CA PHE A 64 -9.61 9.56 -22.94
C PHE A 64 -9.50 10.62 -24.05
N ALA A 65 -8.27 10.94 -24.42
CA ALA A 65 -8.00 11.65 -25.67
C ALA A 65 -8.09 10.66 -26.84
N SER A 66 -8.60 11.10 -27.97
CA SER A 66 -8.70 10.34 -29.21
C SER A 66 -8.59 11.29 -30.42
N ASP A 67 -8.51 10.74 -31.63
CA ASP A 67 -8.51 11.53 -32.86
C ASP A 67 -9.74 12.42 -33.01
N LEU A 68 -10.90 11.97 -32.48
CA LEU A 68 -12.16 12.71 -32.47
C LEU A 68 -12.29 13.69 -31.32
N MET A 69 -11.53 13.50 -30.24
CA MET A 69 -11.49 14.36 -29.06
C MET A 69 -10.04 14.58 -28.61
N PRO A 70 -9.33 15.55 -29.24
CA PRO A 70 -7.95 15.87 -28.86
C PRO A 70 -7.82 16.27 -27.39
N GLU A 71 -6.62 16.10 -26.82
CA GLU A 71 -6.31 16.42 -25.42
C GLU A 71 -6.82 17.78 -24.96
N ALA A 72 -6.61 18.81 -25.78
CA ALA A 72 -7.06 20.17 -25.48
C ALA A 72 -8.59 20.26 -25.30
N GLN A 73 -9.36 19.44 -26.01
CA GLN A 73 -10.82 19.39 -25.84
C GLN A 73 -11.21 18.62 -24.59
N VAL A 74 -10.51 17.51 -24.26
CA VAL A 74 -10.72 16.77 -23.01
C VAL A 74 -10.48 17.68 -21.82
N VAL A 75 -9.36 18.39 -21.78
CA VAL A 75 -9.00 19.34 -20.71
C VAL A 75 -10.04 20.45 -20.59
N ARG A 76 -10.47 21.04 -21.70
CA ARG A 76 -11.54 22.06 -21.70
C ARG A 76 -12.84 21.51 -21.12
N ARG A 77 -13.24 20.31 -21.52
CA ARG A 77 -14.49 19.68 -21.04
C ARG A 77 -14.43 19.37 -19.55
N LEU A 78 -13.30 18.87 -19.05
CA LEU A 78 -13.11 18.63 -17.62
C LEU A 78 -13.13 19.94 -16.80
N ASN A 79 -12.53 21.01 -17.34
CA ASN A 79 -12.59 22.32 -16.70
C ASN A 79 -14.02 22.91 -16.72
N ASP A 80 -14.79 22.73 -17.80
CA ASP A 80 -16.20 23.14 -17.84
C ASP A 80 -17.00 22.38 -16.77
N ILE A 81 -16.84 21.07 -16.68
CA ILE A 81 -17.46 20.25 -15.62
C ILE A 81 -17.11 20.79 -14.23
N LYS A 82 -15.82 21.06 -13.97
CA LYS A 82 -15.35 21.62 -12.69
C LYS A 82 -16.10 22.91 -12.36
N GLN A 83 -16.17 23.85 -13.31
CA GLN A 83 -16.83 25.13 -13.11
C GLN A 83 -18.33 24.97 -12.85
N ARG A 84 -19.01 24.09 -13.58
CA ARG A 84 -20.44 23.84 -13.42
C ARG A 84 -20.78 23.18 -12.09
N VAL A 85 -19.94 22.26 -11.61
CA VAL A 85 -20.09 21.69 -10.27
C VAL A 85 -19.88 22.78 -9.20
N GLN A 86 -18.86 23.63 -9.37
CA GLN A 86 -18.58 24.73 -8.43
C GLN A 86 -19.70 25.77 -8.37
N LYS A 87 -20.40 26.00 -9.51
CA LYS A 87 -21.59 26.87 -9.58
C LYS A 87 -22.86 26.20 -9.05
N GLY A 88 -22.83 24.91 -8.74
CA GLY A 88 -23.98 24.17 -8.23
C GLY A 88 -25.02 23.83 -9.31
N GLU A 89 -24.65 23.85 -10.61
CA GLU A 89 -25.56 23.48 -11.71
C GLU A 89 -25.97 22.00 -11.67
N ALA A 90 -25.04 21.13 -11.26
CA ALA A 90 -25.30 19.74 -10.94
C ALA A 90 -24.21 19.21 -10.01
N ASP A 91 -24.45 18.08 -9.36
CA ASP A 91 -23.47 17.43 -8.51
C ASP A 91 -22.39 16.70 -9.34
N PHE A 92 -21.23 16.49 -8.75
CA PHE A 92 -20.10 15.79 -9.38
C PHE A 92 -20.50 14.38 -9.85
N ALA A 93 -21.33 13.69 -9.07
CA ALA A 93 -21.75 12.32 -9.39
C ALA A 93 -22.61 12.26 -10.65
N THR A 94 -23.44 13.26 -10.89
CA THR A 94 -24.23 13.37 -12.13
C THR A 94 -23.32 13.54 -13.35
N PHE A 95 -22.32 14.43 -13.26
CA PHE A 95 -21.35 14.60 -14.34
C PHE A 95 -20.50 13.35 -14.56
N ALA A 96 -20.12 12.64 -13.49
CA ALA A 96 -19.39 11.39 -13.60
C ALA A 96 -20.18 10.31 -14.36
N ARG A 97 -21.48 10.15 -14.05
CA ARG A 97 -22.35 9.19 -14.76
C ARG A 97 -22.47 9.49 -16.25
N LEU A 98 -22.48 10.77 -16.62
CA LEU A 98 -22.70 11.20 -18.01
C LEU A 98 -21.41 11.24 -18.84
N ASN A 99 -20.25 11.44 -18.21
CA ASN A 99 -19.03 11.77 -18.94
C ASN A 99 -17.84 10.86 -18.64
N SER A 100 -17.85 10.12 -17.52
CA SER A 100 -16.71 9.28 -17.16
C SER A 100 -16.67 7.98 -17.96
N ALA A 101 -15.50 7.64 -18.46
CA ALA A 101 -15.21 6.36 -19.11
C ALA A 101 -14.81 5.26 -18.12
N ASP A 102 -14.67 5.58 -16.83
CA ASP A 102 -14.32 4.63 -15.79
C ASP A 102 -15.52 3.80 -15.32
N ALA A 103 -15.27 2.57 -14.88
CA ALA A 103 -16.30 1.67 -14.35
C ALA A 103 -17.05 2.24 -13.13
N SER A 104 -16.43 3.15 -12.38
CA SER A 104 -17.07 3.86 -11.28
C SER A 104 -18.12 4.89 -11.70
N ALA A 105 -18.22 5.21 -12.99
CA ALA A 105 -19.21 6.15 -13.54
C ALA A 105 -20.64 5.85 -13.07
N THR A 106 -21.05 4.57 -13.08
CA THR A 106 -22.38 4.13 -12.61
C THR A 106 -22.65 4.47 -11.15
N ARG A 107 -21.60 4.55 -10.33
CA ARG A 107 -21.63 4.96 -8.92
C ARG A 107 -21.33 6.45 -8.74
N GLY A 108 -21.42 7.26 -9.80
CA GLY A 108 -21.10 8.69 -9.73
C GLY A 108 -19.61 8.99 -9.58
N GLY A 109 -18.74 8.11 -10.11
CA GLY A 109 -17.30 8.24 -10.05
C GLY A 109 -16.68 7.86 -8.69
N ASP A 110 -17.45 7.24 -7.80
CA ASP A 110 -17.02 6.93 -6.43
C ASP A 110 -16.03 5.76 -6.41
N LEU A 111 -14.79 6.04 -5.94
CA LEU A 111 -13.73 5.06 -5.73
C LEU A 111 -13.68 4.54 -4.28
N GLY A 112 -14.47 5.14 -3.38
CA GLY A 112 -14.45 4.82 -1.96
C GLY A 112 -13.21 5.36 -1.25
N TRP A 113 -12.84 4.69 -0.16
CA TRP A 113 -11.70 5.05 0.68
C TRP A 113 -10.39 4.51 0.14
N LEU A 114 -9.50 5.41 -0.25
CA LEU A 114 -8.18 5.10 -0.78
C LEU A 114 -7.12 5.28 0.30
N LEU A 115 -6.12 4.40 0.29
CA LEU A 115 -4.90 4.49 1.08
C LEU A 115 -3.77 5.11 0.24
N PRO A 116 -2.74 5.68 0.86
CA PRO A 116 -1.52 6.04 0.16
C PRO A 116 -0.95 4.85 -0.62
N GLY A 117 -0.69 5.05 -1.92
CA GLY A 117 -0.20 4.01 -2.82
C GLY A 117 -1.28 3.16 -3.51
N ASP A 118 -2.58 3.39 -3.28
CA ASP A 118 -3.67 2.69 -3.98
C ASP A 118 -3.88 3.23 -5.41
N THR A 119 -3.29 4.39 -5.75
CA THR A 119 -3.45 5.05 -7.05
C THR A 119 -2.11 5.37 -7.71
N VAL A 120 -2.15 5.74 -9.00
CA VAL A 120 -0.95 6.19 -9.72
C VAL A 120 -0.40 7.49 -9.12
N PRO A 121 0.91 7.73 -9.22
CA PRO A 121 1.58 8.87 -8.56
C PRO A 121 0.98 10.22 -8.88
N GLU A 122 0.56 10.45 -10.14
CA GLU A 122 -0.01 11.71 -10.61
C GLU A 122 -1.37 11.97 -9.95
N PHE A 123 -2.20 10.94 -9.85
CA PHE A 123 -3.50 10.99 -9.18
C PHE A 123 -3.31 11.24 -7.67
N GLU A 124 -2.39 10.50 -7.04
CA GLU A 124 -2.10 10.64 -5.62
C GLU A 124 -1.56 12.03 -5.27
N ALA A 125 -0.66 12.59 -6.08
CA ALA A 125 -0.12 13.93 -5.89
C ALA A 125 -1.22 14.99 -5.95
N ALA A 126 -2.12 14.90 -6.93
CA ALA A 126 -3.26 15.81 -7.05
C ALA A 126 -4.22 15.67 -5.86
N MET A 127 -4.56 14.44 -5.49
CA MET A 127 -5.45 14.14 -4.35
C MET A 127 -4.90 14.71 -3.03
N LYS A 128 -3.59 14.60 -2.78
CA LYS A 128 -2.96 15.09 -1.54
C LYS A 128 -3.10 16.60 -1.35
N ASN A 129 -3.09 17.36 -2.44
CA ASN A 129 -3.13 18.82 -2.41
C ASN A 129 -4.55 19.39 -2.23
N LEU A 130 -5.59 18.57 -2.36
CA LEU A 130 -6.98 18.99 -2.27
C LEU A 130 -7.49 18.93 -0.84
N LYS A 131 -8.31 19.87 -0.44
CA LYS A 131 -9.11 19.81 0.80
C LYS A 131 -10.41 19.04 0.57
N PRO A 132 -11.05 18.53 1.64
CA PRO A 132 -12.39 17.98 1.53
C PRO A 132 -13.36 18.93 0.86
N GLY A 133 -14.12 18.43 -0.12
CA GLY A 133 -15.03 19.20 -0.98
C GLY A 133 -14.39 19.81 -2.23
N GLU A 134 -13.07 19.91 -2.32
CA GLU A 134 -12.40 20.50 -3.48
C GLU A 134 -12.29 19.55 -4.68
N ILE A 135 -12.21 20.15 -5.87
CA ILE A 135 -12.05 19.47 -7.15
C ILE A 135 -10.71 19.91 -7.77
N SER A 136 -9.92 18.92 -8.25
CA SER A 136 -8.64 19.16 -8.91
C SER A 136 -8.79 19.97 -10.21
N ASP A 137 -7.68 20.43 -10.74
CA ASP A 137 -7.55 20.65 -12.17
C ASP A 137 -7.49 19.32 -12.91
N PRO A 138 -7.68 19.29 -14.25
CA PRO A 138 -7.51 18.07 -15.02
C PRO A 138 -6.10 17.49 -14.84
N VAL A 139 -6.00 16.24 -14.41
CA VAL A 139 -4.75 15.52 -14.12
C VAL A 139 -4.52 14.50 -15.20
N HIS A 140 -3.38 14.57 -15.87
CA HIS A 140 -2.96 13.56 -16.84
C HIS A 140 -2.30 12.36 -16.13
N SER A 141 -2.64 11.15 -16.55
CA SER A 141 -2.03 9.90 -16.09
C SER A 141 -1.86 8.92 -17.27
N PRO A 142 -1.17 7.79 -17.11
CA PRO A 142 -1.12 6.74 -18.14
C PRO A 142 -2.49 6.18 -18.55
N PHE A 143 -3.53 6.40 -17.74
CA PHE A 143 -4.90 5.96 -17.99
C PHE A 143 -5.78 7.04 -18.63
N GLY A 144 -5.26 8.23 -18.92
CA GLY A 144 -6.03 9.34 -19.49
C GLY A 144 -6.09 10.56 -18.57
N TYR A 145 -7.11 11.39 -18.76
CA TYR A 145 -7.31 12.63 -18.02
C TYR A 145 -8.34 12.46 -16.92
N HIS A 146 -8.00 12.83 -15.71
CA HIS A 146 -8.83 12.72 -14.52
C HIS A 146 -9.25 14.08 -14.01
N LEU A 147 -10.49 14.19 -13.57
CA LEU A 147 -10.97 15.22 -12.67
C LEU A 147 -11.27 14.55 -11.34
N ILE A 148 -10.68 15.03 -10.25
CA ILE A 148 -10.69 14.36 -8.95
C ILE A 148 -11.41 15.27 -7.95
N GLN A 149 -12.36 14.70 -7.19
CA GLN A 149 -13.00 15.37 -6.06
C GLN A 149 -12.67 14.61 -4.78
N VAL A 150 -12.09 15.30 -3.79
CA VAL A 150 -11.97 14.76 -2.44
C VAL A 150 -13.29 14.98 -1.70
N VAL A 151 -13.93 13.90 -1.26
CA VAL A 151 -15.18 13.98 -0.50
C VAL A 151 -14.87 14.25 0.96
N GLU A 152 -14.05 13.40 1.57
CA GLU A 152 -13.64 13.51 2.97
C GLU A 152 -12.32 12.79 3.23
N ARG A 153 -11.73 13.05 4.40
CA ARG A 153 -10.52 12.38 4.88
C ARG A 153 -10.79 11.84 6.27
N ARG A 154 -10.22 10.69 6.57
CA ARG A 154 -10.23 10.10 7.90
C ARG A 154 -8.89 9.49 8.24
N THR A 155 -8.55 9.55 9.50
CA THR A 155 -7.40 8.79 10.02
C THR A 155 -7.91 7.50 10.62
N GLN A 156 -7.47 6.38 10.10
CA GLN A 156 -7.83 5.07 10.63
C GLN A 156 -6.57 4.29 10.96
N VAL A 157 -6.59 3.58 12.08
CA VAL A 157 -5.54 2.60 12.36
C VAL A 157 -5.63 1.54 11.26
N ALA A 158 -4.53 1.34 10.53
CA ALA A 158 -4.50 0.38 9.43
C ALA A 158 -5.01 -0.98 9.93
N ASP A 159 -5.97 -1.55 9.23
CA ASP A 159 -6.47 -2.88 9.53
C ASP A 159 -5.29 -3.87 9.56
N ALA A 160 -5.15 -4.57 10.68
CA ALA A 160 -4.06 -5.53 10.89
C ALA A 160 -3.98 -6.59 9.77
N THR A 161 -5.08 -6.86 9.12
CA THR A 161 -5.18 -7.80 8.00
C THR A 161 -4.52 -7.24 6.74
N ARG A 162 -4.80 -5.98 6.39
CA ARG A 162 -4.20 -5.28 5.23
C ARG A 162 -2.71 -5.03 5.43
N SER A 163 -2.32 -4.60 6.62
CA SER A 163 -0.91 -4.43 6.99
C SER A 163 -0.12 -5.74 6.89
N ARG A 164 -0.74 -6.87 7.26
CA ARG A 164 -0.14 -8.21 7.09
C ARG A 164 -0.03 -8.61 5.63
N LEU A 165 -1.01 -8.28 4.82
CA LEU A 165 -0.98 -8.57 3.39
C LEU A 165 0.12 -7.77 2.69
N ALA A 166 0.21 -6.47 2.95
CA ALA A 166 1.26 -5.61 2.42
C ALA A 166 2.66 -6.07 2.89
N ALA A 167 2.81 -6.41 4.16
CA ALA A 167 4.06 -6.96 4.68
C ALA A 167 4.44 -8.32 4.05
N ARG A 168 3.45 -9.17 3.75
CA ARG A 168 3.68 -10.43 3.01
C ARG A 168 4.13 -10.18 1.58
N GLN A 169 3.51 -9.23 0.88
CA GLN A 169 3.90 -8.88 -0.48
C GLN A 169 5.32 -8.34 -0.53
N ALA A 170 5.65 -7.36 0.30
CA ALA A 170 7.00 -6.79 0.40
C ALA A 170 8.06 -7.87 0.75
N LEU A 171 7.73 -8.79 1.67
CA LEU A 171 8.62 -9.89 2.03
C LEU A 171 8.78 -10.89 0.87
N ARG A 172 7.70 -11.15 0.12
CA ARG A 172 7.73 -12.04 -1.05
C ARG A 172 8.59 -11.47 -2.17
N GLU A 173 8.44 -10.18 -2.46
CA GLU A 173 9.25 -9.47 -3.47
C GLU A 173 10.73 -9.47 -3.09
N LYS A 174 11.04 -9.16 -1.83
CA LYS A 174 12.42 -9.22 -1.33
C LYS A 174 13.02 -10.62 -1.45
N LYS A 175 12.28 -11.66 -1.03
CA LYS A 175 12.75 -13.05 -1.13
C LYS A 175 12.88 -13.52 -2.57
N LEU A 176 12.01 -13.07 -3.46
CA LEU A 176 12.10 -13.38 -4.88
C LEU A 176 13.37 -12.76 -5.48
N ALA A 177 13.64 -11.49 -5.20
CA ALA A 177 14.85 -10.82 -5.65
C ALA A 177 16.13 -11.51 -5.11
N GLU A 178 16.14 -11.87 -3.84
CA GLU A 178 17.26 -12.63 -3.23
C GLU A 178 17.43 -14.02 -3.87
N ALA A 179 16.34 -14.74 -4.12
CA ALA A 179 16.36 -16.05 -4.76
C ALA A 179 16.86 -15.98 -6.21
N VAL A 180 16.41 -15.00 -6.99
CA VAL A 180 16.87 -14.76 -8.36
C VAL A 180 18.36 -14.42 -8.38
N ALA A 181 18.81 -13.54 -7.50
CA ALA A 181 20.24 -13.19 -7.41
C ALA A 181 21.12 -14.38 -6.98
N THR A 182 20.61 -15.26 -6.14
CA THR A 182 21.32 -16.48 -5.73
C THR A 182 21.35 -17.49 -6.88
N TRP A 183 20.24 -17.70 -7.55
CA TRP A 183 20.14 -18.59 -8.71
C TRP A 183 21.02 -18.11 -9.87
N GLN A 184 21.08 -16.82 -10.15
CA GLN A 184 21.98 -16.26 -11.15
C GLN A 184 23.45 -16.51 -10.83
N ARG A 185 23.84 -16.36 -9.55
CA ARG A 185 25.21 -16.68 -9.11
C ARG A 185 25.53 -18.16 -9.27
N GLU A 186 24.60 -19.04 -8.83
CA GLU A 186 24.78 -20.49 -8.98
C GLU A 186 24.87 -20.93 -10.44
N LEU A 187 24.08 -20.29 -11.33
CA LEU A 187 24.20 -20.53 -12.77
C LEU A 187 25.56 -20.10 -13.32
N HIS A 188 26.01 -18.90 -12.94
CA HIS A 188 27.29 -18.37 -13.37
C HIS A 188 28.46 -19.25 -12.88
N ASP A 189 28.39 -19.76 -11.66
CA ASP A 189 29.43 -20.62 -11.06
C ASP A 189 29.46 -22.00 -11.67
N LYS A 190 28.35 -22.49 -12.22
CA LYS A 190 28.24 -23.84 -12.86
C LYS A 190 28.36 -23.79 -14.37
N ALA A 191 28.24 -22.63 -15.00
CA ALA A 191 28.29 -22.47 -16.45
C ALA A 191 29.66 -21.94 -16.89
N TYR A 192 30.16 -22.44 -18.02
CA TYR A 192 31.26 -21.80 -18.71
C TYR A 192 30.71 -20.56 -19.43
N VAL A 193 31.11 -19.37 -18.99
CA VAL A 193 30.66 -18.09 -19.57
C VAL A 193 31.79 -17.52 -20.43
N ASP A 194 31.64 -17.55 -21.77
CA ASP A 194 32.52 -16.86 -22.71
C ASP A 194 31.93 -15.51 -23.13
N ILE A 195 32.50 -14.42 -22.64
CA ILE A 195 32.08 -13.05 -22.97
C ILE A 195 32.91 -12.56 -24.16
N ARG A 196 32.38 -12.65 -25.37
CA ARG A 196 33.00 -12.10 -26.58
C ARG A 196 32.67 -10.61 -26.69
N ARG A 197 33.63 -9.73 -26.40
CA ARG A 197 33.46 -8.27 -26.45
C ARG A 197 33.75 -7.66 -27.83
N ASP A 198 34.09 -8.48 -28.82
CA ASP A 198 34.58 -8.01 -30.12
C ASP A 198 33.48 -7.63 -31.12
N ASN A 199 32.20 -7.59 -30.69
CA ASN A 199 31.03 -7.25 -31.52
C ASN A 199 30.15 -6.15 -30.92
N LEU A 200 30.73 -5.18 -30.18
CA LEU A 200 30.04 -3.98 -29.74
C LEU A 200 30.64 -2.74 -30.40
#